data_4f2a0427c30cfbaf2320a41cd23b738b
#
_entry.id   4f2a0427c30cfbaf2320a41cd23b738b
#
_cell.length_a   1.000
_cell.length_b   1.000
_cell.length_c   1.000
_cell.angle_alpha   90.00
_cell.angle_beta   90.00
_cell.angle_gamma   90.00
#
_symmetry.space_group_name_H-M   'P 1'
#
loop_
_entity.id
_entity.type
_entity.pdbx_description
1 polymer ?
#
loop_
_entity_poly.entity_id
_entity_poly.type
_entity_poly.pdbx_seq_one_letter_code
_entity_poly.pdbx_strand_id
1 'polypeptide(L)'
;VVYLREHYYPLGFQFPLVPVSLTTSITEIGREAATVIMLVCIGWLAGFNATTRFAYFILSFAVWDIMYYIGLKLVLNWPVSILEWDILFLIPFPWLGPVLAPCLLSVLMIILALFLLKNNVQKLTLLLPAYSWLLLTAGSLICIGSFLYEYIIYRKMSYSPSVESGAESYIMDDLKTFIPGEFSWALFLSG
;
A
#
# COMPACT_ATOMS: atom_id res chain seq x y z
N VAL A 1 -5.56 -13.68 -2.17
CA VAL A 1 -5.87 -12.59 -3.12
C VAL A 1 -6.51 -13.13 -4.40
N VAL A 2 -5.85 -14.05 -5.17
CA VAL A 2 -6.41 -14.61 -6.41
C VAL A 2 -7.82 -15.18 -6.18
N TYR A 3 -7.98 -16.07 -5.19
CA TYR A 3 -9.29 -16.63 -4.81
C TYR A 3 -10.34 -15.57 -4.53
N LEU A 4 -9.98 -14.51 -3.79
CA LEU A 4 -10.90 -13.41 -3.49
C LEU A 4 -11.33 -12.67 -4.75
N ARG A 5 -10.39 -12.38 -5.64
CA ARG A 5 -10.66 -11.66 -6.88
C ARG A 5 -11.53 -12.49 -7.82
N GLU A 6 -11.25 -13.78 -8.00
CA GLU A 6 -12.06 -14.67 -8.82
C GLU A 6 -13.49 -14.86 -8.28
N HIS A 7 -13.62 -14.97 -6.96
CA HIS A 7 -14.90 -15.32 -6.33
C HIS A 7 -15.79 -14.11 -6.07
N TYR A 8 -15.23 -12.99 -5.64
CA TYR A 8 -15.97 -11.78 -5.25
C TYR A 8 -15.87 -10.65 -6.29
N TYR A 9 -14.80 -10.60 -7.08
CA TYR A 9 -14.51 -9.49 -7.98
C TYR A 9 -13.96 -9.97 -9.33
N PRO A 10 -14.72 -10.79 -10.08
CA PRO A 10 -14.25 -11.40 -11.35
C PRO A 10 -13.93 -10.38 -12.44
N LEU A 11 -14.49 -9.17 -12.36
CA LEU A 11 -14.25 -8.06 -13.31
C LEU A 11 -13.28 -6.99 -12.75
N GLY A 12 -12.57 -7.29 -11.67
CA GLY A 12 -11.76 -6.33 -10.93
C GLY A 12 -12.50 -5.71 -9.73
N PHE A 13 -11.85 -4.85 -8.97
CA PHE A 13 -12.53 -4.11 -7.91
C PHE A 13 -13.44 -3.06 -8.52
N GLN A 14 -14.71 -3.38 -8.58
CA GLN A 14 -15.76 -2.43 -8.96
C GLN A 14 -16.39 -1.90 -7.69
N PHE A 15 -16.34 -0.59 -7.52
CA PHE A 15 -17.01 0.07 -6.42
C PHE A 15 -18.49 0.33 -6.77
N PRO A 16 -19.42 0.19 -5.82
CA PRO A 16 -19.25 -0.21 -4.41
C PRO A 16 -18.88 -1.68 -4.26
N LEU A 17 -18.09 -1.99 -3.22
CA LEU A 17 -17.53 -3.33 -3.03
C LEU A 17 -18.57 -4.35 -2.55
N VAL A 18 -18.42 -5.58 -3.01
CA VAL A 18 -19.22 -6.71 -2.49
C VAL A 18 -18.82 -7.03 -1.06
N PRO A 19 -19.77 -7.24 -0.13
CA PRO A 19 -19.47 -7.59 1.24
C PRO A 19 -18.71 -8.91 1.34
N VAL A 20 -17.55 -8.87 1.98
CA VAL A 20 -16.72 -10.05 2.28
C VAL A 20 -16.97 -10.48 3.72
N SER A 21 -16.89 -11.79 4.01
CA SER A 21 -17.09 -12.29 5.37
C SER A 21 -16.01 -11.75 6.33
N LEU A 22 -16.35 -11.57 7.58
CA LEU A 22 -15.41 -11.13 8.64
C LEU A 22 -14.16 -12.03 8.69
N THR A 23 -14.35 -13.34 8.59
CA THR A 23 -13.25 -14.32 8.58
C THR A 23 -12.28 -14.06 7.42
N THR A 24 -12.81 -13.78 6.24
CA THR A 24 -11.99 -13.48 5.06
C THR A 24 -11.22 -12.17 5.24
N SER A 25 -11.86 -11.14 5.80
CA SER A 25 -11.22 -9.85 6.09
C SER A 25 -10.08 -10.00 7.09
N ILE A 26 -10.30 -10.72 8.20
CA ILE A 26 -9.25 -11.00 9.20
C ILE A 26 -8.09 -11.79 8.56
N THR A 27 -8.39 -12.75 7.70
CA THR A 27 -7.36 -13.53 7.00
C THR A 27 -6.51 -12.64 6.08
N GLU A 28 -7.12 -11.70 5.35
CA GLU A 28 -6.38 -10.77 4.49
C GLU A 28 -5.53 -9.79 5.31
N ILE A 29 -6.05 -9.25 6.39
CA ILE A 29 -5.28 -8.40 7.33
C ILE A 29 -4.08 -9.19 7.90
N GLY A 30 -4.31 -10.44 8.32
CA GLY A 30 -3.24 -11.32 8.82
C GLY A 30 -2.18 -11.60 7.76
N ARG A 31 -2.59 -11.83 6.50
CA ARG A 31 -1.69 -12.01 5.37
C ARG A 31 -0.85 -10.77 5.09
N GLU A 32 -1.45 -9.58 5.12
CA GLU A 32 -0.74 -8.31 4.92
C GLU A 32 0.29 -8.08 6.03
N ALA A 33 -0.11 -8.24 7.29
CA ALA A 33 0.80 -8.11 8.43
C ALA A 33 1.98 -9.09 8.32
N ALA A 34 1.72 -10.35 8.01
CA ALA A 34 2.76 -11.36 7.83
C ALA A 34 3.72 -10.99 6.67
N THR A 35 3.20 -10.46 5.57
CA THR A 35 4.03 -10.00 4.43
C THR A 35 4.95 -8.86 4.85
N VAL A 36 4.43 -7.84 5.54
CA VAL A 36 5.26 -6.71 6.01
C VAL A 36 6.34 -7.19 6.97
N ILE A 37 5.99 -8.07 7.93
CA ILE A 37 6.97 -8.64 8.86
C ILE A 37 8.07 -9.40 8.11
N MET A 38 7.71 -10.22 7.13
CA MET A 38 8.68 -10.95 6.31
C MET A 38 9.62 -10.00 5.57
N LEU A 39 9.11 -8.93 4.96
CA LEU A 39 9.93 -7.95 4.23
C LEU A 39 10.86 -7.17 5.18
N VAL A 40 10.40 -6.83 6.38
CA VAL A 40 11.24 -6.22 7.43
C VAL A 40 12.36 -7.18 7.85
N CYS A 41 12.05 -8.48 8.03
CA CYS A 41 13.06 -9.49 8.36
C CYS A 41 14.12 -9.63 7.24
N ILE A 42 13.72 -9.59 5.96
CA ILE A 42 14.66 -9.59 4.82
C ILE A 42 15.62 -8.40 4.94
N GLY A 43 15.09 -7.19 5.12
CA GLY A 43 15.89 -5.99 5.28
C GLY A 43 16.86 -6.07 6.48
N TRP A 44 16.37 -6.61 7.60
CA TRP A 44 17.18 -6.77 8.82
C TRP A 44 18.33 -7.76 8.66
N LEU A 45 18.08 -8.90 8.02
CA LEU A 45 19.07 -9.96 7.82
C LEU A 45 20.09 -9.61 6.74
N ALA A 46 19.68 -8.92 5.67
CA ALA A 46 20.57 -8.57 4.56
C ALA A 46 21.44 -7.35 4.85
N GLY A 47 21.00 -6.43 5.70
CA GLY A 47 21.69 -5.18 5.95
C GLY A 47 22.58 -5.18 7.20
N PHE A 48 23.72 -4.49 7.13
CA PHE A 48 24.70 -4.40 8.24
C PHE A 48 24.47 -3.16 9.12
N ASN A 49 23.88 -2.11 8.61
CA ASN A 49 23.57 -0.86 9.32
C ASN A 49 22.16 -0.38 8.99
N ALA A 50 21.67 0.65 9.68
CA ALA A 50 20.30 1.15 9.50
C ALA A 50 20.00 1.51 8.04
N THR A 51 20.94 2.17 7.35
CA THR A 51 20.76 2.58 5.95
C THR A 51 20.65 1.37 5.01
N THR A 52 21.51 0.36 5.14
CA THR A 52 21.44 -0.84 4.30
C THR A 52 20.25 -1.71 4.63
N ARG A 53 19.86 -1.82 5.90
CA ARG A 53 18.63 -2.52 6.31
C ARG A 53 17.40 -1.87 5.70
N PHE A 54 17.32 -0.56 5.77
CA PHE A 54 16.25 0.20 5.13
C PHE A 54 16.27 0.00 3.61
N ALA A 55 17.44 0.10 2.97
CA ALA A 55 17.56 -0.09 1.53
C ALA A 55 17.10 -1.48 1.07
N TYR A 56 17.50 -2.55 1.76
CA TYR A 56 17.03 -3.91 1.44
C TYR A 56 15.54 -4.10 1.74
N PHE A 57 15.02 -3.47 2.79
CA PHE A 57 13.59 -3.49 3.07
C PHE A 57 12.79 -2.85 1.93
N ILE A 58 13.10 -1.60 1.54
CA ILE A 58 12.35 -0.92 0.47
C ILE A 58 12.55 -1.59 -0.89
N LEU A 59 13.72 -2.18 -1.16
CA LEU A 59 13.97 -2.96 -2.38
C LEU A 59 13.07 -4.20 -2.45
N SER A 60 13.04 -4.98 -1.37
CA SER A 60 12.23 -6.19 -1.32
C SER A 60 10.73 -5.87 -1.37
N PHE A 61 10.30 -4.79 -0.71
CA PHE A 61 8.92 -4.32 -0.76
C PHE A 61 8.53 -3.92 -2.18
N ALA A 62 9.34 -3.09 -2.83
CA ALA A 62 9.06 -2.60 -4.18
C ALA A 62 9.02 -3.73 -5.23
N VAL A 63 9.96 -4.68 -5.14
CA VAL A 63 9.95 -5.87 -6.02
C VAL A 63 8.70 -6.71 -5.77
N TRP A 64 8.32 -6.93 -4.49
CA TRP A 64 7.12 -7.66 -4.14
C TRP A 64 5.86 -6.98 -4.70
N ASP A 65 5.74 -5.66 -4.56
CA ASP A 65 4.59 -4.90 -5.03
C ASP A 65 4.45 -4.96 -6.57
N ILE A 66 5.54 -4.74 -7.31
CA ILE A 66 5.53 -4.87 -8.77
C ILE A 66 5.16 -6.29 -9.19
N MET A 67 5.77 -7.32 -8.56
CA MET A 67 5.49 -8.72 -8.87
C MET A 67 4.05 -9.12 -8.53
N TYR A 68 3.45 -8.49 -7.52
CA TYR A 68 2.05 -8.66 -7.20
C TYR A 68 1.15 -8.25 -8.38
N TYR A 69 1.34 -7.07 -8.97
CA TYR A 69 0.57 -6.63 -10.14
C TYR A 69 0.88 -7.42 -11.40
N ILE A 70 2.14 -7.81 -11.61
CA ILE A 70 2.52 -8.70 -12.72
C ILE A 70 1.79 -10.05 -12.58
N GLY A 71 1.80 -10.63 -11.39
CA GLY A 71 1.11 -11.88 -11.09
C GLY A 71 -0.39 -11.79 -11.33
N LEU A 72 -1.05 -10.73 -10.85
CA LEU A 72 -2.47 -10.51 -11.13
C LEU A 72 -2.76 -10.34 -12.62
N LYS A 73 -1.89 -9.65 -13.36
CA LYS A 73 -2.04 -9.50 -14.81
C LYS A 73 -1.93 -10.82 -15.54
N LEU A 74 -0.99 -11.66 -15.15
CA LEU A 74 -0.79 -12.97 -15.79
C LEU A 74 -1.90 -13.98 -15.47
N VAL A 75 -2.40 -13.98 -14.22
CA VAL A 75 -3.36 -14.99 -13.76
C VAL A 75 -4.80 -14.56 -14.04
N LEU A 76 -5.13 -13.29 -13.82
CA LEU A 76 -6.49 -12.75 -13.87
C LEU A 76 -6.74 -11.79 -15.04
N ASN A 77 -5.71 -11.50 -15.84
CA ASN A 77 -5.74 -10.43 -16.86
C ASN A 77 -6.18 -9.05 -16.30
N TRP A 78 -5.92 -8.82 -15.00
CA TRP A 78 -6.25 -7.58 -14.30
C TRP A 78 -4.95 -6.92 -13.78
N PRO A 79 -4.82 -5.60 -13.80
CA PRO A 79 -5.79 -4.58 -14.24
C PRO A 79 -5.91 -4.50 -15.77
N VAL A 80 -7.06 -4.05 -16.26
CA VAL A 80 -7.24 -3.76 -17.69
C VAL A 80 -6.53 -2.47 -18.05
N SER A 81 -6.61 -1.48 -17.13
CA SER A 81 -5.89 -0.20 -17.21
C SER A 81 -5.09 0.04 -15.92
N ILE A 82 -3.90 0.64 -16.05
CA ILE A 82 -3.09 1.05 -14.89
C ILE A 82 -3.75 2.16 -14.04
N LEU A 83 -4.81 2.78 -14.53
CA LEU A 83 -5.59 3.78 -13.79
C LEU A 83 -6.77 3.16 -13.04
N GLU A 84 -6.97 1.84 -13.12
CA GLU A 84 -7.99 1.17 -12.30
C GLU A 84 -7.67 1.29 -10.81
N TRP A 85 -8.73 1.47 -10.04
CA TRP A 85 -8.64 1.57 -8.59
C TRP A 85 -8.40 0.20 -7.96
N ASP A 86 -7.55 0.19 -6.94
CA ASP A 86 -7.28 -0.97 -6.11
C ASP A 86 -7.34 -0.63 -4.63
N ILE A 87 -7.52 -1.66 -3.81
CA ILE A 87 -7.25 -1.61 -2.38
C ILE A 87 -5.82 -2.10 -2.17
N LEU A 88 -4.93 -1.16 -1.86
CA LEU A 88 -3.50 -1.43 -1.74
C LEU A 88 -3.17 -2.15 -0.43
N PHE A 89 -3.73 -1.65 0.68
CA PHE A 89 -3.60 -2.19 2.02
C PHE A 89 -4.87 -1.96 2.82
N LEU A 90 -5.12 -2.83 3.82
CA LEU A 90 -6.23 -2.71 4.77
C LEU A 90 -5.78 -2.17 6.14
N ILE A 91 -4.47 -2.12 6.41
CA ILE A 91 -3.90 -1.75 7.72
C ILE A 91 -3.33 -0.33 7.67
N PRO A 92 -3.69 0.55 8.62
CA PRO A 92 -4.73 0.45 9.66
C PRO A 92 -6.13 0.75 9.14
N PHE A 93 -6.24 1.33 7.96
CA PHE A 93 -7.45 1.64 7.22
C PHE A 93 -7.25 1.30 5.75
N PRO A 94 -8.32 1.13 4.95
CA PRO A 94 -8.20 0.86 3.52
C PRO A 94 -7.43 1.97 2.80
N TRP A 95 -6.34 1.58 2.14
CA TRP A 95 -5.57 2.45 1.26
C TRP A 95 -6.10 2.28 -0.14
N LEU A 96 -6.65 3.34 -0.69
CA LEU A 96 -7.33 3.32 -1.97
C LEU A 96 -6.58 4.18 -2.99
N GLY A 97 -6.38 3.65 -4.18
CA GLY A 97 -5.73 4.40 -5.25
C GLY A 97 -5.63 3.64 -6.55
N PRO A 98 -5.30 4.34 -7.64
CA PRO A 98 -5.06 3.71 -8.94
C PRO A 98 -3.76 2.88 -8.89
N VAL A 99 -3.74 1.75 -9.59
CA VAL A 99 -2.60 0.82 -9.70
C VAL A 99 -1.30 1.53 -10.11
N LEU A 100 -1.40 2.61 -10.88
CA LEU A 100 -0.24 3.41 -11.29
C LEU A 100 0.50 4.01 -10.10
N ALA A 101 -0.19 4.44 -9.04
CA ALA A 101 0.43 5.12 -7.91
C ALA A 101 1.41 4.22 -7.12
N PRO A 102 1.05 3.01 -6.65
CA PRO A 102 1.99 2.10 -6.00
C PRO A 102 3.11 1.65 -6.95
N CYS A 103 2.83 1.44 -8.24
CA CYS A 103 3.87 1.10 -9.22
C CYS A 103 4.92 2.21 -9.38
N LEU A 104 4.51 3.48 -9.44
CA LEU A 104 5.44 4.63 -9.48
C LEU A 104 6.26 4.69 -8.20
N LEU A 105 5.63 4.56 -7.05
CA LEU A 105 6.30 4.56 -5.76
C LEU A 105 7.33 3.41 -5.67
N SER A 106 6.97 2.22 -6.13
CA SER A 106 7.87 1.06 -6.15
C SER A 106 9.07 1.29 -7.06
N VAL A 107 8.91 1.92 -8.22
CA VAL A 107 10.04 2.29 -9.09
C VAL A 107 10.97 3.29 -8.37
N LEU A 108 10.43 4.32 -7.72
CA LEU A 108 11.21 5.27 -6.94
C LEU A 108 11.95 4.61 -5.77
N MET A 109 11.28 3.69 -5.07
CA MET A 109 11.89 2.90 -3.99
C MET A 109 13.05 2.03 -4.49
N ILE A 110 12.94 1.40 -5.66
CA ILE A 110 14.04 0.65 -6.28
C ILE A 110 15.22 1.58 -6.59
N ILE A 111 14.98 2.72 -7.21
CA ILE A 111 16.04 3.69 -7.52
C ILE A 111 16.75 4.15 -6.24
N LEU A 112 15.99 4.51 -5.21
CA LEU A 112 16.53 4.92 -3.92
C LEU A 112 17.33 3.79 -3.26
N ALA A 113 16.80 2.58 -3.24
CA ALA A 113 17.48 1.42 -2.66
C ALA A 113 18.81 1.14 -3.34
N LEU A 114 18.83 1.11 -4.67
CA LEU A 114 20.07 0.89 -5.44
C LEU A 114 21.08 2.01 -5.23
N PHE A 115 20.65 3.26 -5.14
CA PHE A 115 21.52 4.40 -4.81
C PHE A 115 22.15 4.23 -3.43
N LEU A 116 21.36 3.90 -2.41
CA LEU A 116 21.84 3.71 -1.04
C LEU A 116 22.82 2.52 -0.93
N LEU A 117 22.52 1.41 -1.61
CA LEU A 117 23.36 0.22 -1.59
C LEU A 117 24.68 0.46 -2.32
N LYS A 118 24.67 1.07 -3.51
CA LYS A 118 25.87 1.39 -4.28
C LYS A 118 26.84 2.26 -3.49
N ASN A 119 26.34 3.30 -2.85
CA ASN A 119 27.17 4.22 -2.09
C ASN A 119 27.74 3.59 -0.81
N ASN A 120 27.05 2.65 -0.21
CA ASN A 120 27.50 1.93 0.99
C ASN A 120 28.59 0.91 0.67
N VAL A 121 28.55 0.25 -0.49
CA VAL A 121 29.56 -0.71 -0.95
C VAL A 121 30.90 -0.01 -1.29
N GLN A 122 30.87 1.22 -1.75
CA GLN A 122 32.08 2.00 -2.10
C GLN A 122 32.84 2.58 -0.87
N LYS A 123 32.59 2.06 0.33
CA LYS A 123 33.19 2.55 1.62
C LYS A 123 32.89 4.02 1.94
N LEU A 124 32.08 4.68 1.17
CA LEU A 124 31.43 5.90 1.56
C LEU A 124 30.27 5.47 2.49
N THR A 125 30.53 5.37 3.79
CA THR A 125 29.47 5.18 4.79
C THR A 125 28.59 6.43 4.75
N LEU A 126 27.67 6.48 3.77
CA LEU A 126 26.62 7.47 3.76
C LEU A 126 25.68 7.13 4.92
N LEU A 127 26.09 7.59 6.10
CA LEU A 127 25.13 7.78 7.17
C LEU A 127 24.25 8.92 6.68
N LEU A 128 23.02 8.56 6.27
CA LEU A 128 22.04 9.58 5.93
C LEU A 128 21.93 10.53 7.13
N PRO A 129 22.13 11.83 6.93
CA PRO A 129 21.98 12.79 8.02
C PRO A 129 20.53 12.77 8.53
N ALA A 130 20.33 13.16 9.77
CA ALA A 130 19.02 13.09 10.43
C ALA A 130 17.92 13.79 9.64
N TYR A 131 18.23 14.90 8.96
CA TYR A 131 17.25 15.61 8.12
C TYR A 131 16.76 14.79 6.93
N SER A 132 17.61 13.93 6.34
CA SER A 132 17.19 13.04 5.23
C SER A 132 16.19 12.00 5.70
N TRP A 133 16.38 11.45 6.91
CA TRP A 133 15.40 10.56 7.52
C TRP A 133 14.08 11.27 7.81
N LEU A 134 14.15 12.52 8.27
CA LEU A 134 12.95 13.33 8.51
C LEU A 134 12.20 13.60 7.19
N LEU A 135 12.92 13.97 6.11
CA LEU A 135 12.29 14.20 4.81
C LEU A 135 11.68 12.91 4.24
N LEU A 136 12.39 11.78 4.30
CA LEU A 136 11.85 10.48 3.86
C LEU A 136 10.59 10.10 4.66
N THR A 137 10.61 10.31 5.97
CA THR A 137 9.44 10.02 6.81
C THR A 137 8.28 10.96 6.48
N ALA A 138 8.53 12.26 6.33
CA ALA A 138 7.51 13.24 5.99
C ALA A 138 6.89 12.94 4.60
N GLY A 139 7.72 12.71 3.59
CA GLY A 139 7.27 12.32 2.25
C GLY A 139 6.45 11.03 2.26
N SER A 140 6.93 10.00 2.97
CA SER A 140 6.16 8.74 3.11
C SER A 140 4.80 8.96 3.77
N LEU A 141 4.71 9.80 4.79
CA LEU A 141 3.43 10.12 5.45
C LEU A 141 2.48 10.88 4.53
N ILE A 142 3.00 11.77 3.68
CA ILE A 142 2.20 12.48 2.67
C ILE A 142 1.68 11.49 1.61
N CYS A 143 2.54 10.59 1.10
CA CYS A 143 2.12 9.55 0.16
C CYS A 143 1.05 8.64 0.78
N ILE A 144 1.24 8.17 2.01
CA ILE A 144 0.24 7.38 2.74
C ILE A 144 -1.05 8.17 2.90
N GLY A 145 -0.94 9.44 3.28
CA GLY A 145 -2.08 10.36 3.41
C GLY A 145 -2.89 10.48 2.11
N SER A 146 -2.23 10.47 0.95
CA SER A 146 -2.92 10.53 -0.34
C SER A 146 -3.79 9.30 -0.61
N PHE A 147 -3.36 8.10 -0.20
CA PHE A 147 -4.14 6.87 -0.31
C PHE A 147 -5.31 6.77 0.68
N LEU A 148 -5.16 7.42 1.84
CA LEU A 148 -6.20 7.44 2.87
C LEU A 148 -7.20 8.57 2.69
N TYR A 149 -6.86 9.60 1.92
CA TYR A 149 -7.59 10.86 1.82
C TYR A 149 -9.05 10.67 1.43
N GLU A 150 -9.31 9.96 0.34
CA GLU A 150 -10.67 9.69 -0.16
C GLU A 150 -11.51 8.92 0.86
N TYR A 151 -10.95 7.87 1.46
CA TYR A 151 -11.65 7.08 2.47
C TYR A 151 -11.97 7.89 3.73
N ILE A 152 -11.03 8.72 4.21
CA ILE A 152 -11.23 9.55 5.41
C ILE A 152 -12.31 10.60 5.17
N ILE A 153 -12.30 11.25 4.00
CA ILE A 153 -13.34 12.25 3.65
C ILE A 153 -14.70 11.58 3.56
N TYR A 154 -14.79 10.47 2.86
CA TYR A 154 -16.03 9.72 2.73
C TYR A 154 -16.61 9.37 4.10
N ARG A 155 -15.78 8.78 4.97
CA ARG A 155 -16.18 8.40 6.33
C ARG A 155 -16.65 9.61 7.15
N LYS A 156 -15.98 10.75 7.03
CA LYS A 156 -16.37 11.97 7.71
C LYS A 156 -17.72 12.52 7.23
N MET A 157 -18.05 12.36 5.96
CA MET A 157 -19.34 12.78 5.38
C MET A 157 -20.46 11.79 5.69
N SER A 158 -20.16 10.50 5.76
CA SER A 158 -21.14 9.43 6.02
C SER A 158 -21.40 9.19 7.51
N TYR A 159 -20.66 9.84 8.40
CA TYR A 159 -20.81 9.66 9.84
C TYR A 159 -22.17 10.22 10.31
N SER A 160 -23.10 9.30 10.62
CA SER A 160 -24.35 9.60 11.33
C SER A 160 -24.22 9.08 12.77
N PRO A 161 -24.39 9.93 13.79
CA PRO A 161 -24.12 9.57 15.20
C PRO A 161 -25.11 8.55 15.82
N SER A 162 -25.98 7.94 15.04
CA SER A 162 -27.12 7.15 15.52
C SER A 162 -26.92 5.61 15.50
N VAL A 163 -25.71 5.08 15.20
CA VAL A 163 -25.49 3.62 15.17
C VAL A 163 -24.25 3.25 15.98
N GLU A 164 -24.48 2.83 17.23
CA GLU A 164 -23.49 2.12 18.04
C GLU A 164 -23.42 0.64 17.62
N SER A 165 -22.48 0.28 16.80
CA SER A 165 -22.07 -1.11 16.58
C SER A 165 -20.55 -1.17 16.44
N GLY A 166 -19.91 -2.28 16.82
CA GLY A 166 -18.47 -2.42 17.05
C GLY A 166 -17.57 -2.01 15.86
N ALA A 167 -16.41 -1.44 16.16
CA ALA A 167 -15.51 -0.78 15.21
C ALA A 167 -15.10 -1.58 13.96
N GLU A 168 -15.08 -2.92 14.05
CA GLU A 168 -14.66 -3.80 12.93
C GLU A 168 -15.75 -3.99 11.85
N SER A 169 -17.01 -3.93 12.25
CA SER A 169 -18.16 -4.01 11.34
C SER A 169 -18.24 -2.82 10.39
N TYR A 170 -17.79 -1.65 10.84
CA TYR A 170 -17.93 -0.39 10.09
C TYR A 170 -17.05 -0.29 8.85
N ILE A 171 -15.80 -0.77 8.88
CA ILE A 171 -14.86 -0.62 7.75
C ILE A 171 -15.39 -1.33 6.50
N MET A 172 -15.94 -2.53 6.69
CA MET A 172 -16.49 -3.31 5.56
C MET A 172 -17.86 -2.80 5.11
N ASP A 173 -18.66 -2.24 6.02
CA ASP A 173 -19.94 -1.64 5.66
C ASP A 173 -19.75 -0.29 4.94
N ASP A 174 -18.78 0.50 5.34
CA ASP A 174 -18.42 1.74 4.67
C ASP A 174 -17.99 1.50 3.21
N LEU A 175 -17.21 0.46 2.96
CA LEU A 175 -16.73 0.12 1.61
C LEU A 175 -17.84 -0.36 0.65
N LYS A 176 -18.98 -0.84 1.18
CA LYS A 176 -20.16 -1.24 0.39
C LYS A 176 -20.86 -0.05 -0.30
N THR A 177 -20.71 1.12 0.24
CA THR A 177 -21.37 2.35 -0.26
C THR A 177 -20.35 3.37 -0.79
N PHE A 178 -19.06 3.08 -0.59
CA PHE A 178 -17.98 3.94 -1.05
C PHE A 178 -17.85 3.91 -2.58
N ILE A 179 -17.87 5.06 -3.20
CA ILE A 179 -17.53 5.25 -4.61
C ILE A 179 -16.34 6.19 -4.66
N PRO A 180 -15.17 5.76 -5.19
CA PRO A 180 -14.00 6.61 -5.27
C PRO A 180 -14.26 7.80 -6.19
N GLY A 181 -13.80 8.97 -5.76
CA GLY A 181 -13.79 10.19 -6.57
C GLY A 181 -12.57 10.26 -7.50
N GLU A 182 -11.90 11.39 -7.50
CA GLU A 182 -10.65 11.57 -8.23
C GLU A 182 -9.45 11.39 -7.28
N PHE A 183 -8.48 10.55 -7.66
CA PHE A 183 -7.27 10.37 -6.87
C PHE A 183 -6.47 11.68 -6.78
N SER A 184 -6.07 12.05 -5.57
CA SER A 184 -5.33 13.30 -5.31
C SER A 184 -3.86 13.21 -5.75
N TRP A 185 -3.62 13.26 -7.07
CA TRP A 185 -2.27 13.22 -7.65
C TRP A 185 -1.36 14.33 -7.15
N ALA A 186 -1.92 15.53 -6.91
CA ALA A 186 -1.14 16.66 -6.39
C ALA A 186 -0.57 16.34 -4.99
N LEU A 187 -1.38 15.74 -4.11
CA LEU A 187 -0.94 15.31 -2.79
C LEU A 187 0.09 14.18 -2.89
N PHE A 188 -0.17 13.18 -3.72
CA PHE A 188 0.74 12.04 -3.93
C PHE A 188 2.11 12.48 -4.45
N LEU A 189 2.16 13.37 -5.44
CA LEU A 189 3.41 13.84 -6.04
C LEU A 189 4.17 14.85 -5.16
N SER A 190 3.56 15.39 -4.12
CA SER A 190 4.22 16.27 -3.16
C SER A 190 4.99 15.52 -2.05
N GLY A 191 4.74 14.23 -1.90
CA GLY A 191 5.41 13.34 -0.93
C GLY A 191 6.58 12.61 -1.55
#